data_d3971327bf5c3612125665c55f0e3981
#
_entry.id   d3971327bf5c3612125665c55f0e3981
#
_cell.length_a   1.000
_cell.length_b   1.000
_cell.length_c   1.000
_cell.angle_alpha   90.00
_cell.angle_beta   90.00
_cell.angle_gamma   90.00
#
_symmetry.space_group_name_H-M   'P 1'
#
loop_
_entity.id
_entity.type
_entity.pdbx_description
1 polymer ?
#
loop_
_entity_poly.entity_id
_entity_poly.type
_entity_poly.pdbx_seq_one_letter_code
_entity_poly.pdbx_strand_id
1 'polypeptide(L)'
;MTVIVDQPPPKATDRRPTWDIVMAYVDQLRREGVHVSLGIDADVISLVLADMRDRDVVGEKRHGVRLTSGNGRDHLVDAYQELLDSSVYLMNELDEHGVGLSTEISVEAVPDKAHRWYLHDIQQLCVSQIRASLHLRAVMEERGRRQLSTSEVAS
;
A
#
# COMPACT_ATOMS: atom_id res chain seq x y z
N MET A 1 7.56 -21.38 4.90
CA MET A 1 8.13 -20.40 5.83
C MET A 1 7.07 -19.34 6.12
N THR A 2 6.72 -19.12 7.40
CA THR A 2 5.69 -18.13 7.78
C THR A 2 6.32 -16.74 7.66
N VAL A 3 5.73 -15.86 6.85
CA VAL A 3 6.26 -14.50 6.60
C VAL A 3 5.66 -13.48 7.58
N ILE A 4 4.59 -13.86 8.27
CA ILE A 4 3.95 -12.99 9.27
C ILE A 4 4.74 -13.15 10.57
N VAL A 5 5.64 -12.20 10.82
CA VAL A 5 6.44 -12.11 12.03
C VAL A 5 6.25 -10.71 12.61
N ASP A 6 6.06 -10.64 13.92
CA ASP A 6 6.10 -9.34 14.61
C ASP A 6 7.44 -8.66 14.34
N GLN A 7 7.38 -7.48 13.74
CA GLN A 7 8.56 -6.70 13.45
C GLN A 7 9.07 -5.98 14.71
N PRO A 8 10.37 -5.87 14.90
CA PRO A 8 10.91 -5.08 15.99
C PRO A 8 10.49 -3.60 15.86
N PRO A 9 10.44 -2.85 16.95
CA PRO A 9 10.21 -1.42 16.88
C PRO A 9 11.28 -0.74 16.02
N PRO A 10 10.91 0.31 15.24
CA PRO A 10 11.87 1.00 14.39
C PRO A 10 12.92 1.72 15.24
N LYS A 11 14.16 1.71 14.75
CA LYS A 11 15.29 2.43 15.38
C LYS A 11 15.52 3.75 14.65
N ALA A 12 15.99 4.76 15.40
CA ALA A 12 16.43 6.01 14.82
C ALA A 12 17.63 5.81 13.88
N THR A 13 17.64 6.50 12.76
CA THR A 13 18.78 6.56 11.83
C THR A 13 19.01 8.02 11.40
N ASP A 14 20.14 8.30 10.79
CA ASP A 14 20.52 9.60 10.18
C ASP A 14 19.97 9.75 8.75
N ARG A 15 19.23 8.75 8.26
CA ARG A 15 18.68 8.77 6.90
C ARG A 15 17.48 9.69 6.79
N ARG A 16 17.25 10.21 5.58
CA ARG A 16 16.07 11.02 5.27
C ARG A 16 14.79 10.25 5.61
N PRO A 17 13.81 10.89 6.28
CA PRO A 17 12.51 10.27 6.54
C PRO A 17 11.82 9.81 5.27
N THR A 18 11.28 8.59 5.28
CA THR A 18 10.66 7.97 4.09
C THR A 18 9.43 8.75 3.63
N TRP A 19 8.65 9.30 4.55
CA TRP A 19 7.49 10.13 4.24
C TRP A 19 7.86 11.37 3.41
N ASP A 20 8.99 12.02 3.72
CA ASP A 20 9.47 13.18 2.94
C ASP A 20 9.78 12.80 1.48
N ILE A 21 10.27 11.57 1.25
CA ILE A 21 10.57 11.06 -0.09
C ILE A 21 9.28 10.79 -0.86
N VAL A 22 8.32 10.10 -0.23
CA VAL A 22 7.04 9.74 -0.87
C VAL A 22 6.21 10.99 -1.16
N MET A 23 6.09 11.90 -0.19
CA MET A 23 5.35 13.15 -0.38
C MET A 23 5.96 14.02 -1.50
N ALA A 24 7.29 14.09 -1.60
CA ALA A 24 7.95 14.81 -2.68
C ALA A 24 7.62 14.20 -4.06
N TYR A 25 7.54 12.88 -4.16
CA TYR A 25 7.15 12.18 -5.38
C TYR A 25 5.68 12.45 -5.74
N VAL A 26 4.76 12.38 -4.79
CA VAL A 26 3.33 12.69 -5.03
C VAL A 26 3.16 14.15 -5.48
N ASP A 27 3.87 15.08 -4.87
CA ASP A 27 3.85 16.50 -5.31
C ASP A 27 4.45 16.69 -6.71
N GLN A 28 5.46 15.91 -7.08
CA GLN A 28 5.98 15.88 -8.44
C GLN A 28 4.93 15.39 -9.44
N LEU A 29 4.23 14.28 -9.17
CA LEU A 29 3.15 13.78 -10.02
C LEU A 29 2.05 14.81 -10.22
N ARG A 30 1.73 15.59 -9.19
CA ARG A 30 0.80 16.71 -9.29
C ARG A 30 1.29 17.78 -10.27
N ARG A 31 2.55 18.20 -10.16
CA ARG A 31 3.16 19.22 -11.04
C ARG A 31 3.25 18.76 -12.50
N GLU A 32 3.48 17.49 -12.72
CA GLU A 32 3.55 16.87 -14.05
C GLU A 32 2.16 16.61 -14.65
N GLY A 33 1.08 16.86 -13.92
CA GLY A 33 -0.28 16.67 -14.38
C GLY A 33 -0.71 15.21 -14.54
N VAL A 34 0.02 14.26 -13.96
CA VAL A 34 -0.29 12.82 -14.06
C VAL A 34 -1.69 12.50 -13.53
N HIS A 35 -2.16 13.23 -12.52
CA HIS A 35 -3.50 13.10 -11.98
C HIS A 35 -4.61 13.30 -13.04
N VAL A 36 -4.38 14.18 -14.02
CA VAL A 36 -5.34 14.44 -15.11
C VAL A 36 -5.53 13.19 -15.97
N SER A 37 -4.44 12.48 -16.29
CA SER A 37 -4.51 11.23 -17.06
C SER A 37 -5.19 10.08 -16.30
N LEU A 38 -5.22 10.16 -14.97
CA LEU A 38 -5.90 9.21 -14.09
C LEU A 38 -7.35 9.60 -13.78
N GLY A 39 -7.83 10.76 -14.27
CA GLY A 39 -9.15 11.30 -13.96
C GLY A 39 -9.30 11.74 -12.49
N ILE A 40 -8.20 12.01 -11.80
CA ILE A 40 -8.17 12.41 -10.39
C ILE A 40 -8.13 13.93 -10.29
N ASP A 41 -8.98 14.51 -9.43
CA ASP A 41 -8.95 15.93 -9.13
C ASP A 41 -7.67 16.31 -8.36
N ALA A 42 -7.10 17.49 -8.67
CA ALA A 42 -5.93 18.02 -7.98
C ALA A 42 -6.16 18.20 -6.45
N ASP A 43 -7.39 18.46 -6.05
CA ASP A 43 -7.76 18.57 -4.64
C ASP A 43 -7.60 17.24 -3.90
N VAL A 44 -7.87 16.10 -4.56
CA VAL A 44 -7.66 14.76 -3.99
C VAL A 44 -6.18 14.54 -3.67
N ILE A 45 -5.26 14.99 -4.52
CA ILE A 45 -3.83 14.90 -4.22
C ILE A 45 -3.46 15.74 -3.00
N SER A 46 -4.06 16.89 -2.85
CA SER A 46 -3.83 17.76 -1.68
C SER A 46 -4.30 17.09 -0.38
N LEU A 47 -5.45 16.39 -0.42
CA LEU A 47 -5.94 15.58 0.69
C LEU A 47 -4.98 14.43 1.01
N VAL A 48 -4.54 13.67 0.01
CA VAL A 48 -3.57 12.56 0.19
C VAL A 48 -2.28 13.07 0.84
N LEU A 49 -1.75 14.22 0.40
CA LEU A 49 -0.56 14.81 1.00
C LEU A 49 -0.79 15.25 2.46
N ALA A 50 -1.99 15.71 2.81
CA ALA A 50 -2.35 16.02 4.19
C ALA A 50 -2.40 14.75 5.03
N ASP A 51 -3.10 13.71 4.57
CA ASP A 51 -3.17 12.41 5.25
C ASP A 51 -1.79 11.78 5.47
N MET A 52 -0.88 11.89 4.50
CA MET A 52 0.50 11.42 4.64
C MET A 52 1.25 12.14 5.76
N ARG A 53 1.08 13.47 5.89
CA ARG A 53 1.70 14.24 6.98
C ARG A 53 1.15 13.82 8.33
N ASP A 54 -0.16 13.65 8.44
CA ASP A 54 -0.80 13.22 9.67
C ASP A 54 -0.36 11.80 10.07
N ARG A 55 -0.23 10.88 9.12
CA ARG A 55 0.30 9.53 9.36
C ARG A 55 1.74 9.55 9.83
N ASP A 56 2.60 10.40 9.27
CA ASP A 56 3.99 10.58 9.72
C ASP A 56 4.05 11.05 11.18
N VAL A 57 3.27 12.09 11.54
CA VAL A 57 3.18 12.62 12.90
C VAL A 57 2.66 11.55 13.88
N VAL A 58 1.62 10.82 13.52
CA VAL A 58 1.08 9.74 14.36
C VAL A 58 2.11 8.62 14.53
N GLY A 59 2.82 8.25 13.46
CA GLY A 59 3.88 7.25 13.48
C GLY A 59 5.03 7.66 14.39
N GLU A 60 5.52 8.90 14.26
CA GLU A 60 6.56 9.45 15.12
C GLU A 60 6.15 9.47 16.61
N LYS A 61 4.93 9.94 16.91
CA LYS A 61 4.39 9.94 18.27
C LYS A 61 4.29 8.53 18.84
N ARG A 62 3.90 7.54 18.05
CA ARG A 62 3.74 6.14 18.48
C ARG A 62 5.07 5.45 18.75
N HIS A 63 6.07 5.71 17.92
CA HIS A 63 7.34 4.97 17.92
C HIS A 63 8.53 5.78 18.46
N GLY A 64 8.35 7.07 18.74
CA GLY A 64 9.40 7.97 19.21
C GLY A 64 10.41 8.37 18.11
N VAL A 65 10.23 7.86 16.89
CA VAL A 65 11.11 8.13 15.73
C VAL A 65 10.30 8.19 14.45
N ARG A 66 10.71 9.03 13.50
CA ARG A 66 10.15 9.02 12.15
C ARG A 66 10.61 7.79 11.37
N LEU A 67 9.76 7.31 10.47
CA LEU A 67 10.08 6.15 9.63
C LEU A 67 11.21 6.50 8.65
N THR A 68 12.28 5.71 8.71
CA THR A 68 13.46 5.84 7.85
C THR A 68 13.89 4.47 7.32
N SER A 69 14.65 4.43 6.23
CA SER A 69 15.29 3.19 5.79
C SER A 69 16.43 2.78 6.75
N GLY A 70 16.69 1.47 6.83
CA GLY A 70 17.75 0.93 7.71
C GLY A 70 17.42 0.97 9.21
N ASN A 71 16.17 1.18 9.59
CA ASN A 71 15.68 1.25 10.96
C ASN A 71 15.53 -0.12 11.67
N GLY A 72 16.05 -1.20 11.08
CA GLY A 72 16.05 -2.55 11.64
C GLY A 72 14.79 -3.37 11.33
N ARG A 73 13.81 -2.81 10.60
CA ARG A 73 12.62 -3.53 10.14
C ARG A 73 12.84 -4.12 8.75
N ASP A 74 12.13 -5.20 8.44
CA ASP A 74 12.01 -5.71 7.08
C ASP A 74 10.83 -5.04 6.37
N HIS A 75 11.12 -3.98 5.60
CA HIS A 75 10.10 -3.19 4.93
C HIS A 75 9.30 -3.94 3.86
N LEU A 76 9.83 -5.06 3.30
CA LEU A 76 9.04 -5.90 2.39
C LEU A 76 8.00 -6.71 3.15
N VAL A 77 8.34 -7.18 4.36
CA VAL A 77 7.38 -7.86 5.24
C VAL A 77 6.28 -6.90 5.67
N ASP A 78 6.64 -5.69 6.11
CA ASP A 78 5.67 -4.66 6.48
C ASP A 78 4.72 -4.33 5.32
N ALA A 79 5.28 -4.04 4.14
CA ALA A 79 4.49 -3.74 2.95
C ALA A 79 3.57 -4.90 2.53
N TYR A 80 4.03 -6.15 2.67
CA TYR A 80 3.21 -7.31 2.37
C TYR A 80 2.01 -7.44 3.32
N GLN A 81 2.22 -7.23 4.61
CA GLN A 81 1.15 -7.25 5.62
C GLN A 81 0.09 -6.17 5.33
N GLU A 82 0.52 -4.93 5.05
CA GLU A 82 -0.39 -3.82 4.72
C GLU A 82 -1.20 -4.09 3.43
N LEU A 83 -0.60 -4.73 2.42
CA LEU A 83 -1.32 -5.13 1.20
C LEU A 83 -2.39 -6.19 1.48
N LEU A 84 -2.12 -7.15 2.36
CA LEU A 84 -3.11 -8.15 2.78
C LEU A 84 -4.26 -7.51 3.54
N ASP A 85 -3.97 -6.66 4.54
CA ASP A 85 -4.97 -5.98 5.34
C ASP A 85 -5.84 -5.05 4.47
N SER A 86 -5.21 -4.29 3.58
CA SER A 86 -5.91 -3.43 2.61
C SER A 86 -6.86 -4.22 1.71
N SER A 87 -6.47 -5.41 1.25
CA SER A 87 -7.32 -6.28 0.43
C SER A 87 -8.58 -6.73 1.20
N VAL A 88 -8.44 -7.04 2.49
CA VAL A 88 -9.56 -7.43 3.35
C VAL A 88 -10.52 -6.26 3.58
N TYR A 89 -10.01 -5.05 3.83
CA TYR A 89 -10.86 -3.88 4.03
C TYR A 89 -11.66 -3.53 2.78
N LEU A 90 -11.03 -3.56 1.60
CA LEU A 90 -11.73 -3.32 0.33
C LEU A 90 -12.75 -4.41 0.01
N MET A 91 -12.48 -5.67 0.38
CA MET A 91 -13.43 -6.77 0.21
C MET A 91 -14.63 -6.61 1.15
N ASN A 92 -14.42 -6.18 2.39
CA ASN A 92 -15.51 -5.92 3.33
C ASN A 92 -16.43 -4.82 2.79
N GLU A 93 -15.87 -3.73 2.23
CA GLU A 93 -16.64 -2.67 1.60
C GLU A 93 -17.53 -3.20 0.46
N LEU A 94 -16.99 -4.08 -0.40
CA LEU A 94 -17.76 -4.71 -1.48
C LEU A 94 -18.85 -5.64 -0.93
N ASP A 95 -18.53 -6.44 0.10
CA ASP A 95 -19.46 -7.41 0.70
C ASP A 95 -20.66 -6.72 1.38
N GLU A 96 -20.46 -5.57 2.01
CA GLU A 96 -21.54 -4.74 2.58
C GLU A 96 -22.55 -4.30 1.50
N HIS A 97 -22.13 -4.22 0.24
CA HIS A 97 -22.97 -3.93 -0.91
C HIS A 97 -23.43 -5.17 -1.71
N GLY A 98 -23.11 -6.38 -1.23
CA GLY A 98 -23.44 -7.64 -1.90
C GLY A 98 -22.66 -7.87 -3.20
N VAL A 99 -21.49 -7.26 -3.37
CA VAL A 99 -20.65 -7.33 -4.56
C VAL A 99 -19.42 -8.19 -4.31
N GLY A 100 -19.21 -9.22 -5.13
CA GLY A 100 -17.98 -10.03 -5.13
C GLY A 100 -16.95 -9.54 -6.14
N LEU A 101 -15.70 -10.06 -6.06
CA LEU A 101 -14.59 -9.65 -6.94
C LEU A 101 -14.81 -9.98 -8.41
N SER A 102 -15.59 -11.01 -8.73
CA SER A 102 -15.94 -11.43 -10.10
C SER A 102 -17.38 -11.12 -10.46
N THR A 103 -18.12 -10.43 -9.61
CA THR A 103 -19.53 -10.11 -9.84
C THR A 103 -19.61 -8.92 -10.79
N GLU A 104 -20.37 -9.07 -11.87
CA GLU A 104 -20.73 -7.94 -12.72
C GLU A 104 -21.71 -7.03 -11.96
N ILE A 105 -21.39 -5.74 -11.88
CA ILE A 105 -22.23 -4.76 -11.21
C ILE A 105 -23.26 -4.22 -12.21
N SER A 106 -24.40 -4.90 -12.30
CA SER A 106 -25.45 -4.57 -13.27
C SER A 106 -26.28 -3.36 -12.85
N VAL A 107 -26.97 -2.78 -13.83
CA VAL A 107 -27.90 -1.67 -13.60
C VAL A 107 -29.08 -2.08 -12.72
N GLU A 108 -29.51 -3.34 -12.84
CA GLU A 108 -30.61 -3.91 -12.06
C GLU A 108 -30.23 -4.04 -10.59
N ALA A 109 -28.98 -4.47 -10.30
CA ALA A 109 -28.49 -4.64 -8.94
C ALA A 109 -28.19 -3.30 -8.27
N VAL A 110 -27.63 -2.34 -9.00
CA VAL A 110 -27.28 -1.00 -8.51
C VAL A 110 -27.76 0.04 -9.52
N PRO A 111 -29.01 0.54 -9.39
CA PRO A 111 -29.59 1.48 -10.34
C PRO A 111 -28.85 2.82 -10.41
N ASP A 112 -28.32 3.32 -9.30
CA ASP A 112 -27.55 4.57 -9.28
C ASP A 112 -26.20 4.41 -9.99
N LYS A 113 -26.01 5.23 -11.03
CA LYS A 113 -24.79 5.20 -11.84
C LYS A 113 -23.53 5.57 -11.06
N ALA A 114 -23.61 6.58 -10.20
CA ALA A 114 -22.45 7.03 -9.41
C ALA A 114 -22.04 5.93 -8.43
N HIS A 115 -23.01 5.28 -7.80
CA HIS A 115 -22.76 4.17 -6.89
C HIS A 115 -22.16 2.95 -7.61
N ARG A 116 -22.61 2.63 -8.84
CA ARG A 116 -21.98 1.57 -9.66
C ARG A 116 -20.51 1.86 -9.97
N TRP A 117 -20.20 3.10 -10.36
CA TRP A 117 -18.80 3.51 -10.59
C TRP A 117 -17.95 3.37 -9.34
N TYR A 118 -18.46 3.82 -8.20
CA TYR A 118 -17.80 3.67 -6.91
C TYR A 118 -17.47 2.20 -6.61
N LEU A 119 -18.46 1.31 -6.70
CA LEU A 119 -18.25 -0.13 -6.43
C LEU A 119 -17.28 -0.77 -7.42
N HIS A 120 -17.35 -0.39 -8.70
CA HIS A 120 -16.40 -0.85 -9.71
C HIS A 120 -14.97 -0.42 -9.38
N ASP A 121 -14.77 0.81 -8.97
CA ASP A 121 -13.44 1.32 -8.59
C ASP A 121 -12.89 0.60 -7.37
N ILE A 122 -13.71 0.37 -6.33
CA ILE A 122 -13.32 -0.44 -5.15
C ILE A 122 -12.95 -1.87 -5.57
N GLN A 123 -13.72 -2.49 -6.48
CA GLN A 123 -13.42 -3.83 -7.01
C GLN A 123 -12.06 -3.86 -7.72
N GLN A 124 -11.77 -2.89 -8.59
CA GLN A 124 -10.47 -2.78 -9.27
C GLN A 124 -9.31 -2.55 -8.30
N LEU A 125 -9.50 -1.70 -7.28
CA LEU A 125 -8.52 -1.48 -6.23
C LEU A 125 -8.25 -2.77 -5.45
N CYS A 126 -9.26 -3.51 -5.04
CA CYS A 126 -9.12 -4.78 -4.32
C CYS A 126 -8.32 -5.80 -5.16
N VAL A 127 -8.66 -5.99 -6.43
CA VAL A 127 -7.92 -6.87 -7.34
C VAL A 127 -6.46 -6.42 -7.49
N SER A 128 -6.21 -5.12 -7.57
CA SER A 128 -4.86 -4.56 -7.67
C SER A 128 -4.02 -4.82 -6.42
N GLN A 129 -4.61 -4.69 -5.23
CA GLN A 129 -3.94 -4.99 -3.95
C GLN A 129 -3.59 -6.49 -3.85
N ILE A 130 -4.52 -7.38 -4.23
CA ILE A 130 -4.27 -8.82 -4.26
C ILE A 130 -3.12 -9.15 -5.22
N ARG A 131 -3.11 -8.60 -6.43
CA ARG A 131 -2.02 -8.79 -7.40
C ARG A 131 -0.68 -8.28 -6.86
N ALA A 132 -0.67 -7.10 -6.25
CA ALA A 132 0.53 -6.53 -5.64
C ALA A 132 1.08 -7.44 -4.52
N SER A 133 0.21 -8.00 -3.66
CA SER A 133 0.62 -8.94 -2.62
C SER A 133 1.27 -10.21 -3.19
N LEU A 134 0.71 -10.77 -4.26
CA LEU A 134 1.29 -11.93 -4.95
C LEU A 134 2.68 -11.64 -5.53
N HIS A 135 2.84 -10.48 -6.18
CA HIS A 135 4.15 -10.07 -6.72
C HIS A 135 5.15 -9.83 -5.62
N LEU A 136 4.77 -9.13 -4.55
CA LEU A 136 5.66 -8.84 -3.44
C LEU A 136 6.11 -10.14 -2.74
N ARG A 137 5.20 -11.10 -2.57
CA ARG A 137 5.52 -12.42 -2.03
C ARG A 137 6.56 -13.15 -2.89
N ALA A 138 6.41 -13.12 -4.21
CA ALA A 138 7.38 -13.71 -5.14
C ALA A 138 8.77 -13.05 -5.03
N VAL A 139 8.84 -11.73 -4.90
CA VAL A 139 10.09 -10.98 -4.67
C VAL A 139 10.75 -11.40 -3.35
N MET A 140 9.98 -11.57 -2.29
CA MET A 140 10.49 -11.99 -0.97
C MET A 140 11.07 -13.42 -1.02
N GLU A 141 10.42 -14.35 -1.71
CA GLU A 141 10.92 -15.72 -1.92
C GLU A 141 12.24 -15.72 -2.71
N GLU A 142 12.34 -14.90 -3.75
CA GLU A 142 13.55 -14.77 -4.54
C GLU A 142 14.71 -14.17 -3.72
N ARG A 143 14.44 -13.15 -2.91
CA ARG A 143 15.42 -12.59 -1.97
C ARG A 143 15.95 -13.65 -1.00
N GLY A 144 15.05 -14.48 -0.44
CA GLY A 144 15.43 -15.57 0.46
C GLY A 144 16.35 -16.60 -0.22
N ARG A 145 16.04 -16.98 -1.46
CA ARG A 145 16.87 -17.92 -2.23
C ARG A 145 18.29 -17.36 -2.48
N ARG A 146 18.42 -16.10 -2.84
CA ARG A 146 19.72 -15.45 -3.07
C ARG A 146 20.58 -15.38 -1.82
N GLN A 147 19.97 -15.12 -0.65
CA GLN A 147 20.70 -15.07 0.62
C GLN A 147 21.27 -16.46 1.00
N LEU A 148 20.52 -17.54 0.75
CA LEU A 148 20.99 -18.90 1.00
C LEU A 148 22.16 -19.28 0.08
N SER A 149 22.07 -18.98 -1.21
CA SER A 149 23.13 -19.29 -2.18
C SER A 149 24.43 -18.54 -1.89
N THR A 150 24.37 -17.32 -1.38
CA THR A 150 25.58 -16.57 -1.02
C THR A 150 26.24 -17.08 0.27
N SER A 151 25.49 -17.63 1.21
CA SER A 151 26.03 -18.21 2.43
C SER A 151 26.71 -19.56 2.19
N GLU A 152 26.23 -20.35 1.22
CA GLU A 152 26.84 -21.65 0.85
C GLU A 152 28.15 -21.47 0.10
N VAL A 153 28.34 -20.38 -0.64
CA VAL A 153 29.59 -20.09 -1.37
C VAL A 153 30.68 -19.53 -0.43
N ALA A 154 30.29 -18.97 0.72
CA ALA A 154 31.21 -18.37 1.68
C ALA A 154 31.67 -19.33 2.81
N SER A 155 31.16 -20.55 2.84
CA SER A 155 31.51 -21.61 3.79
C SER A 155 32.43 -22.64 3.15
#